data_42cc06d2a040f2f5f45133e163d21092
#
_entry.id   42cc06d2a040f2f5f45133e163d21092
#
_cell.length_a   1.000
_cell.length_b   1.000
_cell.length_c   1.000
_cell.angle_alpha   90.00
_cell.angle_beta   90.00
_cell.angle_gamma   90.00
#
_symmetry.space_group_name_H-M   'P 1'
#
loop_
_entity.id
_entity.type
_entity.pdbx_description
1 polymer ?
#
loop_
_entity_poly.entity_id
_entity_poly.type
_entity_poly.pdbx_seq_one_letter_code
_entity_poly.pdbx_strand_id
1 'polypeptide(L)'
;MARTHTLDKYRNIGIMAHIDAGKTTTTERVLYYTGKSHKIGEVHDGAATMDWMEQEQERGITITSAATTCFWNDHRINIIDTPGHVDFTIEVERSLKVLDGAVAVFDGVAGVEPQSETVWRQADKYKVPRICFVNKLDRTGADFFRCVDMIRDRLGAKPLVVQVPIGIEASLTGVVDLVKMKAQVWKNEALGAEWEYKEIPDDLKEISQKYRTELVEMAVEQDEKLMEAYLNGDEIKEEDLIKCIRKGTLNFSFVPVLTGSAFKNKGVQPLLDAVVNYLPSPVDIGSISGTKLGSEDEVDMKFEDSAPFSALAFKVANDPFVGSLTFIRIYSGTIKTGTAVFNSSKEKEERVGRMLLMHANSREDIKEANAGDIVALAGLKSTITGHTLCDKDNPVLLEPMEFPEPVIEIAVEPKTKADQEKMGEALGRLAAEDPSFRVTSDEESGQT
;
A
#
# COMPACT_ATOMS: atom_id res chain seq x y z
N MET A 1 -10.75 20.55 -10.86
CA MET A 1 -12.12 19.99 -10.67
C MET A 1 -12.36 19.88 -9.18
N ALA A 2 -13.58 20.08 -8.71
CA ALA A 2 -13.90 19.78 -7.32
C ALA A 2 -13.57 18.30 -7.04
N ARG A 3 -13.15 17.98 -5.81
CA ARG A 3 -12.95 16.59 -5.38
C ARG A 3 -14.14 15.72 -5.74
N THR A 4 -13.90 14.53 -6.24
CA THR A 4 -14.96 13.54 -6.50
C THR A 4 -15.42 12.84 -5.22
N HIS A 5 -14.53 12.74 -4.23
CA HIS A 5 -14.79 12.10 -2.92
C HIS A 5 -14.22 12.99 -1.81
N THR A 6 -14.84 13.00 -0.65
CA THR A 6 -14.32 13.66 0.55
C THR A 6 -13.09 12.92 1.12
N LEU A 7 -12.22 13.59 1.86
CA LEU A 7 -10.97 13.00 2.36
C LEU A 7 -11.16 11.78 3.28
N ASP A 8 -12.25 11.73 4.02
CA ASP A 8 -12.63 10.57 4.86
C ASP A 8 -12.89 9.31 4.04
N LYS A 9 -13.21 9.47 2.74
CA LYS A 9 -13.41 8.39 1.77
C LYS A 9 -12.16 8.02 0.97
N TYR A 10 -11.00 8.56 1.31
CA TYR A 10 -9.73 8.15 0.72
C TYR A 10 -9.10 7.01 1.52
N ARG A 11 -8.45 6.10 0.82
CA ARG A 11 -7.59 5.06 1.39
C ARG A 11 -6.30 5.01 0.58
N ASN A 12 -5.19 5.41 1.18
CA ASN A 12 -3.87 5.30 0.56
C ASN A 12 -3.17 4.12 1.20
N ILE A 13 -3.15 3.01 0.49
CA ILE A 13 -2.72 1.73 1.06
C ILE A 13 -1.57 1.12 0.28
N GLY A 14 -0.73 0.37 0.99
CA GLY A 14 0.25 -0.54 0.41
C GLY A 14 -0.20 -1.99 0.54
N ILE A 15 0.18 -2.81 -0.43
CA ILE A 15 0.08 -4.26 -0.32
C ILE A 15 1.49 -4.79 -0.11
N MET A 16 1.74 -5.34 1.08
CA MET A 16 3.03 -5.88 1.48
C MET A 16 2.95 -7.39 1.72
N ALA A 17 3.97 -8.12 1.31
CA ALA A 17 4.03 -9.57 1.44
C ALA A 17 5.46 -10.07 1.31
N HIS A 18 5.74 -11.28 1.76
CA HIS A 18 6.95 -11.98 1.33
C HIS A 18 6.82 -12.48 -0.12
N ILE A 19 7.92 -12.92 -0.70
CA ILE A 19 7.95 -13.47 -2.05
C ILE A 19 6.98 -14.65 -2.14
N ASP A 20 6.27 -14.72 -3.25
CA ASP A 20 5.29 -15.78 -3.54
C ASP A 20 4.07 -15.86 -2.59
N ALA A 21 3.84 -14.94 -1.65
CA ALA A 21 2.60 -14.93 -0.85
C ALA A 21 1.34 -14.63 -1.67
N GLY A 22 1.51 -14.21 -2.93
CA GLY A 22 0.44 -13.88 -3.83
C GLY A 22 0.04 -12.40 -3.80
N LYS A 23 1.01 -11.52 -3.52
CA LYS A 23 0.85 -10.06 -3.54
C LYS A 23 0.28 -9.59 -4.88
N THR A 24 1.01 -9.81 -5.98
CA THR A 24 0.60 -9.39 -7.33
C THR A 24 -0.75 -9.99 -7.72
N THR A 25 -0.98 -11.27 -7.43
CA THR A 25 -2.29 -11.92 -7.67
C THR A 25 -3.41 -11.22 -6.92
N THR A 26 -3.18 -10.84 -5.65
CA THR A 26 -4.18 -10.12 -4.84
C THR A 26 -4.44 -8.73 -5.43
N THR A 27 -3.40 -7.98 -5.81
CA THR A 27 -3.52 -6.67 -6.44
C THR A 27 -4.29 -6.75 -7.77
N GLU A 28 -3.97 -7.72 -8.63
CA GLU A 28 -4.69 -7.93 -9.91
C GLU A 28 -6.18 -8.24 -9.69
N ARG A 29 -6.54 -9.01 -8.67
CA ARG A 29 -7.95 -9.28 -8.32
C ARG A 29 -8.65 -8.03 -7.79
N VAL A 30 -7.97 -7.21 -6.99
CA VAL A 30 -8.49 -5.91 -6.56
C VAL A 30 -8.79 -5.02 -7.77
N LEU A 31 -7.86 -4.93 -8.73
CA LEU A 31 -8.07 -4.14 -9.96
C LEU A 31 -9.23 -4.68 -10.81
N TYR A 32 -9.37 -5.99 -10.89
CA TYR A 32 -10.47 -6.62 -11.63
C TYR A 32 -11.83 -6.31 -10.99
N TYR A 33 -11.99 -6.54 -9.68
CA TYR A 33 -13.28 -6.30 -9.00
C TYR A 33 -13.66 -4.82 -8.90
N THR A 34 -12.69 -3.93 -8.95
CA THR A 34 -12.91 -2.47 -8.99
C THR A 34 -13.13 -1.95 -10.42
N GLY A 35 -13.15 -2.84 -11.44
CA GLY A 35 -13.42 -2.49 -12.83
C GLY A 35 -12.28 -1.74 -13.52
N LYS A 36 -11.06 -1.75 -12.96
CA LYS A 36 -9.89 -1.11 -13.57
C LYS A 36 -9.16 -2.02 -14.57
N SER A 37 -9.31 -3.33 -14.44
CA SER A 37 -8.88 -4.30 -15.43
C SER A 37 -10.08 -5.06 -15.99
N HIS A 38 -10.10 -5.24 -17.31
CA HIS A 38 -11.16 -6.03 -18.00
C HIS A 38 -10.83 -7.52 -18.06
N LYS A 39 -9.59 -7.89 -17.77
CA LYS A 39 -9.11 -9.27 -17.73
C LYS A 39 -8.40 -9.50 -16.40
N ILE A 40 -8.54 -10.72 -15.91
CA ILE A 40 -7.75 -11.18 -14.78
C ILE A 40 -6.32 -11.42 -15.30
N GLY A 41 -5.36 -10.58 -14.87
CA GLY A 41 -3.94 -10.79 -15.14
C GLY A 41 -3.42 -11.98 -14.33
N GLU A 42 -2.81 -12.96 -15.00
CA GLU A 42 -2.12 -14.06 -14.33
C GLU A 42 -0.62 -13.82 -14.36
N VAL A 43 0.02 -13.89 -13.19
CA VAL A 43 1.47 -13.64 -13.02
C VAL A 43 2.28 -14.64 -13.85
N HIS A 44 1.85 -15.92 -13.87
CA HIS A 44 2.54 -16.98 -14.60
C HIS A 44 2.50 -16.83 -16.12
N ASP A 45 1.53 -16.08 -16.65
CA ASP A 45 1.40 -15.82 -18.08
C ASP A 45 2.09 -14.50 -18.50
N GLY A 46 2.76 -13.80 -17.57
CA GLY A 46 3.36 -12.48 -17.80
C GLY A 46 2.32 -11.39 -18.13
N ALA A 47 1.06 -11.62 -17.77
CA ALA A 47 -0.06 -10.75 -18.10
C ALA A 47 -0.47 -9.83 -16.93
N ALA A 48 0.31 -9.79 -15.84
CA ALA A 48 0.04 -8.94 -14.68
C ALA A 48 0.22 -7.47 -15.05
N THR A 49 -0.79 -6.67 -14.75
CA THR A 49 -0.86 -5.25 -15.11
C THR A 49 0.09 -4.39 -14.30
N MET A 50 0.39 -4.79 -13.06
CA MET A 50 1.25 -4.04 -12.15
C MET A 50 2.74 -4.35 -12.34
N ASP A 51 3.10 -5.55 -12.81
CA ASP A 51 4.47 -5.93 -13.13
C ASP A 51 4.75 -5.59 -14.60
N TRP A 52 5.10 -4.34 -14.87
CA TRP A 52 5.25 -3.81 -16.23
C TRP A 52 6.67 -3.89 -16.81
N MET A 53 7.68 -4.12 -15.96
CA MET A 53 9.05 -4.30 -16.38
C MET A 53 9.28 -5.73 -16.90
N GLU A 54 10.08 -5.86 -17.97
CA GLU A 54 10.46 -7.17 -18.53
C GLU A 54 11.09 -8.09 -17.46
N GLN A 55 11.95 -7.53 -16.60
CA GLN A 55 12.59 -8.26 -15.50
C GLN A 55 11.60 -8.69 -14.40
N GLU A 56 10.56 -7.93 -14.14
CA GLU A 56 9.47 -8.31 -13.23
C GLU A 56 8.69 -9.49 -13.80
N GLN A 57 8.35 -9.42 -15.08
CA GLN A 57 7.61 -10.48 -15.78
C GLN A 57 8.43 -11.76 -15.91
N GLU A 58 9.72 -11.67 -16.26
CA GLU A 58 10.62 -12.81 -16.36
C GLU A 58 10.84 -13.53 -15.02
N ARG A 59 10.95 -12.77 -13.93
CA ARG A 59 11.24 -13.30 -12.59
C ARG A 59 9.99 -13.60 -11.76
N GLY A 60 8.83 -13.08 -12.17
CA GLY A 60 7.58 -13.19 -11.44
C GLY A 60 7.57 -12.47 -10.09
N ILE A 61 8.40 -11.42 -9.93
CA ILE A 61 8.53 -10.62 -8.71
C ILE A 61 8.39 -9.15 -9.02
N THR A 62 7.77 -8.39 -8.14
CA THR A 62 7.74 -6.92 -8.20
C THR A 62 9.09 -6.37 -7.77
N ILE A 63 9.72 -5.58 -8.63
CA ILE A 63 11.00 -4.90 -8.39
C ILE A 63 10.77 -3.46 -7.99
N THR A 64 9.90 -2.75 -8.73
CA THR A 64 9.59 -1.35 -8.48
C THR A 64 8.16 -1.18 -7.99
N SER A 65 7.95 -0.26 -7.04
CA SER A 65 6.60 0.07 -6.59
C SER A 65 5.78 0.70 -7.72
N ALA A 66 4.56 0.23 -7.93
CA ALA A 66 3.61 0.80 -8.86
C ALA A 66 2.44 1.42 -8.11
N ALA A 67 1.99 2.59 -8.53
CA ALA A 67 0.85 3.29 -7.94
C ALA A 67 -0.36 3.21 -8.87
N THR A 68 -1.51 2.87 -8.34
CA THR A 68 -2.77 2.83 -9.08
C THR A 68 -3.92 3.34 -8.24
N THR A 69 -4.96 3.84 -8.90
CA THR A 69 -6.19 4.32 -8.24
C THR A 69 -7.38 3.48 -8.67
N CYS A 70 -8.15 3.02 -7.71
CA CYS A 70 -9.41 2.32 -7.94
C CYS A 70 -10.51 2.85 -7.01
N PHE A 71 -11.75 2.36 -7.19
CA PHE A 71 -12.91 2.80 -6.44
C PHE A 71 -13.68 1.59 -5.92
N TRP A 72 -14.11 1.66 -4.65
CA TRP A 72 -14.91 0.62 -4.01
C TRP A 72 -15.83 1.22 -2.97
N ASN A 73 -17.12 0.84 -2.98
CA ASN A 73 -18.13 1.31 -2.01
C ASN A 73 -18.04 2.84 -1.76
N ASP A 74 -18.07 3.63 -2.84
CA ASP A 74 -17.99 5.10 -2.79
C ASP A 74 -16.73 5.64 -2.08
N HIS A 75 -15.64 4.86 -2.12
CA HIS A 75 -14.31 5.26 -1.63
C HIS A 75 -13.31 5.25 -2.78
N ARG A 76 -12.37 6.18 -2.73
CA ARG A 76 -11.20 6.19 -3.59
C ARG A 76 -10.05 5.50 -2.89
N ILE A 77 -9.53 4.44 -3.49
CA ILE A 77 -8.42 3.64 -2.97
C ILE A 77 -7.22 3.86 -3.90
N ASN A 78 -6.16 4.46 -3.36
CA ASN A 78 -4.86 4.53 -4.02
C ASN A 78 -4.02 3.38 -3.47
N ILE A 79 -3.55 2.51 -4.36
CA ILE A 79 -2.75 1.33 -4.01
C ILE A 79 -1.33 1.57 -4.48
N ILE A 80 -0.38 1.39 -3.58
CA ILE A 80 1.03 1.29 -3.91
C ILE A 80 1.44 -0.17 -3.74
N ASP A 81 1.74 -0.83 -4.85
CA ASP A 81 2.25 -2.19 -4.84
C ASP A 81 3.72 -2.18 -4.47
N THR A 82 4.08 -2.73 -3.32
CA THR A 82 5.44 -2.69 -2.79
C THR A 82 6.19 -3.97 -3.11
N PRO A 83 7.51 -3.93 -3.45
CA PRO A 83 8.29 -5.14 -3.58
C PRO A 83 8.26 -6.01 -2.32
N GLY A 84 8.32 -7.32 -2.49
CA GLY A 84 8.35 -8.28 -1.37
C GLY A 84 9.74 -8.81 -1.04
N HIS A 85 10.78 -8.45 -1.84
CA HIS A 85 12.13 -8.97 -1.70
C HIS A 85 12.99 -8.08 -0.80
N VAL A 86 13.83 -8.70 0.03
CA VAL A 86 14.74 -7.98 0.94
C VAL A 86 15.72 -7.05 0.23
N ASP A 87 16.09 -7.37 -1.02
CA ASP A 87 16.98 -6.53 -1.83
C ASP A 87 16.36 -5.18 -2.19
N PHE A 88 15.03 -5.07 -2.10
CA PHE A 88 14.27 -3.86 -2.42
C PHE A 88 13.74 -3.15 -1.17
N THR A 89 14.41 -3.30 -0.04
CA THR A 89 14.05 -2.70 1.26
C THR A 89 13.78 -1.19 1.14
N ILE A 90 14.58 -0.47 0.35
CA ILE A 90 14.43 0.96 0.11
C ILE A 90 13.08 1.30 -0.56
N GLU A 91 12.67 0.53 -1.57
CA GLU A 91 11.38 0.73 -2.24
C GLU A 91 10.21 0.51 -1.28
N VAL A 92 10.34 -0.47 -0.37
CA VAL A 92 9.36 -0.71 0.68
C VAL A 92 9.29 0.46 1.66
N GLU A 93 10.42 0.96 2.13
CA GLU A 93 10.47 2.11 3.06
C GLU A 93 9.91 3.39 2.44
N ARG A 94 10.27 3.67 1.18
CA ARG A 94 9.71 4.82 0.43
C ARG A 94 8.19 4.74 0.35
N SER A 95 7.67 3.56 0.04
CA SER A 95 6.23 3.33 -0.05
C SER A 95 5.55 3.50 1.30
N LEU A 96 6.07 2.86 2.36
CA LEU A 96 5.50 2.92 3.71
C LEU A 96 5.41 4.34 4.26
N LYS A 97 6.35 5.21 3.91
CA LYS A 97 6.38 6.60 4.39
C LYS A 97 5.20 7.45 3.86
N VAL A 98 4.63 7.08 2.72
CA VAL A 98 3.54 7.82 2.07
C VAL A 98 2.19 7.14 2.17
N LEU A 99 2.12 5.97 2.80
CA LEU A 99 0.90 5.22 3.01
C LEU A 99 0.20 5.63 4.31
N ASP A 100 -1.12 5.58 4.28
CA ASP A 100 -1.95 5.75 5.47
C ASP A 100 -2.22 4.40 6.15
N GLY A 101 -2.28 3.31 5.38
CA GLY A 101 -2.49 1.96 5.88
C GLY A 101 -1.90 0.89 4.98
N ALA A 102 -1.91 -0.36 5.40
CA ALA A 102 -1.38 -1.47 4.62
C ALA A 102 -2.20 -2.77 4.73
N VAL A 103 -2.11 -3.59 3.69
CA VAL A 103 -2.58 -4.98 3.67
C VAL A 103 -1.36 -5.89 3.70
N ALA A 104 -1.21 -6.66 4.77
CA ALA A 104 -0.16 -7.68 4.89
C ALA A 104 -0.70 -9.03 4.39
N VAL A 105 -0.15 -9.53 3.29
CA VAL A 105 -0.56 -10.81 2.70
C VAL A 105 0.38 -11.91 3.14
N PHE A 106 -0.18 -12.97 3.74
CA PHE A 106 0.54 -14.16 4.19
C PHE A 106 0.16 -15.38 3.36
N ASP A 107 1.11 -16.27 3.15
CA ASP A 107 0.84 -17.58 2.52
C ASP A 107 0.25 -18.54 3.54
N GLY A 108 -0.92 -19.11 3.27
CA GLY A 108 -1.59 -20.07 4.16
C GLY A 108 -0.80 -21.34 4.42
N VAL A 109 0.16 -21.68 3.55
CA VAL A 109 1.05 -22.85 3.70
C VAL A 109 2.33 -22.48 4.44
N ALA A 110 3.01 -21.41 4.03
CA ALA A 110 4.29 -20.98 4.63
C ALA A 110 4.09 -20.21 5.95
N GLY A 111 2.99 -19.47 6.08
CA GLY A 111 2.72 -18.61 7.23
C GLY A 111 3.59 -17.36 7.24
N VAL A 112 4.17 -17.05 8.41
CA VAL A 112 5.09 -15.91 8.58
C VAL A 112 6.52 -16.36 8.26
N GLU A 113 7.13 -15.73 7.28
CA GLU A 113 8.51 -15.93 6.85
C GLU A 113 9.42 -14.80 7.32
N PRO A 114 10.77 -14.96 7.31
CA PRO A 114 11.71 -13.91 7.73
C PRO A 114 11.52 -12.57 6.99
N GLN A 115 11.16 -12.63 5.70
CA GLN A 115 10.84 -11.43 4.93
C GLN A 115 9.57 -10.73 5.42
N SER A 116 8.56 -11.51 5.84
CA SER A 116 7.35 -10.96 6.45
C SER A 116 7.69 -10.19 7.73
N GLU A 117 8.60 -10.73 8.57
CA GLU A 117 9.05 -10.06 9.80
C GLU A 117 9.77 -8.73 9.49
N THR A 118 10.61 -8.71 8.44
CA THR A 118 11.34 -7.50 8.04
C THR A 118 10.38 -6.39 7.62
N VAL A 119 9.46 -6.68 6.70
CA VAL A 119 8.48 -5.71 6.22
C VAL A 119 7.52 -5.27 7.34
N TRP A 120 7.19 -6.19 8.26
CA TRP A 120 6.36 -5.89 9.43
C TRP A 120 7.05 -4.87 10.35
N ARG A 121 8.33 -5.06 10.68
CA ARG A 121 9.11 -4.12 11.49
C ARG A 121 9.25 -2.75 10.84
N GLN A 122 9.40 -2.70 9.51
CA GLN A 122 9.39 -1.43 8.77
C GLN A 122 8.04 -0.72 8.90
N ALA A 123 6.94 -1.44 8.77
CA ALA A 123 5.61 -0.86 8.97
C ALA A 123 5.38 -0.37 10.43
N ASP A 124 5.99 -1.04 11.43
CA ASP A 124 5.99 -0.56 12.81
C ASP A 124 6.82 0.74 12.97
N LYS A 125 8.01 0.80 12.36
CA LYS A 125 8.86 2.01 12.35
C LYS A 125 8.10 3.24 11.87
N TYR A 126 7.32 3.09 10.79
CA TYR A 126 6.52 4.17 10.20
C TYR A 126 5.11 4.29 10.78
N LYS A 127 4.77 3.50 11.80
CA LYS A 127 3.44 3.51 12.45
C LYS A 127 2.29 3.38 11.46
N VAL A 128 2.41 2.45 10.51
CA VAL A 128 1.38 2.19 9.48
C VAL A 128 0.38 1.17 10.01
N PRO A 129 -0.90 1.56 10.24
CA PRO A 129 -1.97 0.62 10.59
C PRO A 129 -2.18 -0.40 9.47
N ARG A 130 -2.51 -1.64 9.84
CA ARG A 130 -2.60 -2.71 8.84
C ARG A 130 -3.67 -3.73 9.17
N ILE A 131 -4.08 -4.43 8.12
CA ILE A 131 -4.91 -5.64 8.18
C ILE A 131 -4.13 -6.80 7.56
N CYS A 132 -4.38 -8.02 8.02
CA CYS A 132 -3.76 -9.24 7.50
C CYS A 132 -4.72 -9.99 6.57
N PHE A 133 -4.19 -10.54 5.49
CA PHE A 133 -4.90 -11.43 4.59
C PHE A 133 -4.14 -12.75 4.44
N VAL A 134 -4.66 -13.83 5.03
CA VAL A 134 -4.12 -15.18 4.87
C VAL A 134 -4.63 -15.76 3.56
N ASN A 135 -3.75 -15.73 2.56
CA ASN A 135 -4.01 -16.11 1.17
C ASN A 135 -3.66 -17.58 0.91
N LYS A 136 -4.01 -18.07 -0.26
CA LYS A 136 -3.68 -19.42 -0.75
C LYS A 136 -4.24 -20.58 0.08
N LEU A 137 -5.38 -20.39 0.70
CA LEU A 137 -6.04 -21.47 1.44
C LEU A 137 -6.55 -22.62 0.55
N ASP A 138 -6.46 -22.49 -0.77
CA ASP A 138 -6.73 -23.52 -1.75
C ASP A 138 -5.56 -24.48 -1.95
N ARG A 139 -4.37 -24.20 -1.41
CA ARG A 139 -3.18 -25.02 -1.57
C ARG A 139 -3.11 -26.13 -0.53
N THR A 140 -2.55 -27.27 -0.93
CA THR A 140 -2.31 -28.41 -0.04
C THR A 140 -1.37 -28.02 1.10
N GLY A 141 -1.76 -28.35 2.34
CA GLY A 141 -1.03 -28.01 3.56
C GLY A 141 -1.32 -26.61 4.10
N ALA A 142 -2.30 -25.89 3.53
CA ALA A 142 -2.74 -24.61 4.06
C ALA A 142 -3.43 -24.78 5.42
N ASP A 143 -3.07 -23.91 6.38
CA ASP A 143 -3.63 -23.89 7.72
C ASP A 143 -3.77 -22.45 8.22
N PHE A 144 -5.01 -21.96 8.25
CA PHE A 144 -5.35 -20.60 8.66
C PHE A 144 -4.98 -20.34 10.13
N PHE A 145 -5.35 -21.25 11.02
CA PHE A 145 -5.16 -21.04 12.46
C PHE A 145 -3.69 -21.05 12.85
N ARG A 146 -2.89 -21.91 12.24
CA ARG A 146 -1.43 -21.90 12.37
C ARG A 146 -0.85 -20.55 11.92
N CYS A 147 -1.33 -19.96 10.83
CA CYS A 147 -0.89 -18.64 10.38
C CYS A 147 -1.25 -17.56 11.40
N VAL A 148 -2.45 -17.60 11.99
CA VAL A 148 -2.87 -16.67 13.07
C VAL A 148 -1.95 -16.78 14.28
N ASP A 149 -1.59 -18.00 14.70
CA ASP A 149 -0.65 -18.22 15.80
C ASP A 149 0.75 -17.69 15.45
N MET A 150 1.23 -17.94 14.23
CA MET A 150 2.52 -17.39 13.78
C MET A 150 2.53 -15.85 13.76
N ILE A 151 1.44 -15.18 13.38
CA ILE A 151 1.30 -13.73 13.44
C ILE A 151 1.45 -13.25 14.90
N ARG A 152 0.84 -13.97 15.85
CA ARG A 152 0.99 -13.67 17.29
C ARG A 152 2.43 -13.88 17.77
N ASP A 153 2.98 -15.05 17.50
CA ASP A 153 4.22 -15.50 18.14
C ASP A 153 5.47 -14.86 17.50
N ARG A 154 5.49 -14.71 16.17
CA ARG A 154 6.67 -14.20 15.45
C ARG A 154 6.66 -12.70 15.25
N LEU A 155 5.47 -12.11 15.04
CA LEU A 155 5.36 -10.66 14.81
C LEU A 155 5.05 -9.89 16.08
N GLY A 156 4.75 -10.57 17.20
CA GLY A 156 4.35 -9.92 18.45
C GLY A 156 3.02 -9.15 18.34
N ALA A 157 2.26 -9.41 17.29
CA ALA A 157 0.99 -8.74 17.03
C ALA A 157 -0.15 -9.42 17.82
N LYS A 158 -1.23 -8.68 18.05
CA LYS A 158 -2.48 -9.22 18.62
C LYS A 158 -3.47 -9.43 17.47
N PRO A 159 -3.58 -10.65 16.88
CA PRO A 159 -4.49 -10.88 15.76
C PRO A 159 -5.94 -10.85 16.21
N LEU A 160 -6.77 -10.10 15.49
CA LEU A 160 -8.22 -10.08 15.63
C LEU A 160 -8.83 -10.85 14.46
N VAL A 161 -9.23 -12.09 14.68
CA VAL A 161 -9.83 -12.91 13.62
C VAL A 161 -11.21 -12.37 13.29
N VAL A 162 -11.40 -11.86 12.07
CA VAL A 162 -12.68 -11.33 11.59
C VAL A 162 -13.38 -12.28 10.62
N GLN A 163 -12.68 -13.30 10.15
CA GLN A 163 -13.22 -14.35 9.26
C GLN A 163 -12.65 -15.72 9.61
N VAL A 164 -13.44 -16.76 9.41
CA VAL A 164 -13.02 -18.16 9.50
C VAL A 164 -13.26 -18.82 8.13
N PRO A 165 -12.31 -19.60 7.58
CA PRO A 165 -12.50 -20.23 6.28
C PRO A 165 -13.56 -21.32 6.34
N ILE A 166 -14.33 -21.49 5.25
CA ILE A 166 -15.25 -22.61 5.02
C ILE A 166 -14.56 -23.61 4.09
N GLY A 167 -14.03 -24.66 4.69
CA GLY A 167 -13.15 -25.60 4.01
C GLY A 167 -11.73 -25.04 3.78
N ILE A 168 -10.85 -25.93 3.38
CA ILE A 168 -9.44 -25.63 3.02
C ILE A 168 -9.08 -26.46 1.78
N GLU A 169 -7.98 -26.13 1.13
CA GLU A 169 -7.49 -26.80 -0.07
C GLU A 169 -8.58 -26.87 -1.16
N ALA A 170 -8.84 -28.04 -1.72
CA ALA A 170 -9.87 -28.24 -2.75
C ALA A 170 -11.30 -28.01 -2.24
N SER A 171 -11.52 -28.09 -0.93
CA SER A 171 -12.83 -27.87 -0.30
C SER A 171 -13.11 -26.42 0.08
N LEU A 172 -12.20 -25.48 -0.18
CA LEU A 172 -12.41 -24.07 0.11
C LEU A 172 -13.59 -23.51 -0.71
N THR A 173 -14.70 -23.20 -0.05
CA THR A 173 -15.93 -22.69 -0.69
C THR A 173 -16.25 -21.25 -0.31
N GLY A 174 -15.80 -20.79 0.86
CA GLY A 174 -16.17 -19.48 1.36
C GLY A 174 -15.48 -19.11 2.66
N VAL A 175 -16.05 -18.13 3.32
CA VAL A 175 -15.62 -17.67 4.66
C VAL A 175 -16.84 -17.43 5.54
N VAL A 176 -16.69 -17.61 6.85
CA VAL A 176 -17.65 -17.12 7.84
C VAL A 176 -17.24 -15.70 8.22
N ASP A 177 -18.11 -14.73 7.97
CA ASP A 177 -17.97 -13.36 8.44
C ASP A 177 -18.39 -13.31 9.92
N LEU A 178 -17.43 -13.11 10.82
CA LEU A 178 -17.67 -13.09 12.27
C LEU A 178 -18.28 -11.76 12.74
N VAL A 179 -18.22 -10.71 11.94
CA VAL A 179 -18.90 -9.45 12.25
C VAL A 179 -20.39 -9.57 12.04
N LYS A 180 -20.80 -10.26 10.96
CA LYS A 180 -22.21 -10.49 10.60
C LYS A 180 -22.77 -11.81 11.13
N MET A 181 -21.90 -12.73 11.55
CA MET A 181 -22.25 -14.11 11.88
C MET A 181 -23.01 -14.83 10.77
N LYS A 182 -22.48 -14.74 9.55
CA LYS A 182 -23.01 -15.40 8.35
C LYS A 182 -21.92 -16.01 7.51
N ALA A 183 -22.24 -17.11 6.83
CA ALA A 183 -21.36 -17.72 5.84
C ALA A 183 -21.49 -16.96 4.51
N GLN A 184 -20.36 -16.53 3.95
CA GLN A 184 -20.26 -15.99 2.60
C GLN A 184 -19.66 -17.03 1.69
N VAL A 185 -20.44 -17.53 0.73
CA VAL A 185 -20.07 -18.66 -0.13
C VAL A 185 -20.05 -18.20 -1.58
N TRP A 186 -18.95 -18.43 -2.29
CA TRP A 186 -18.77 -18.06 -3.69
C TRP A 186 -19.33 -19.12 -4.64
N LYS A 187 -19.96 -18.66 -5.73
CA LYS A 187 -20.39 -19.53 -6.83
C LYS A 187 -19.21 -19.74 -7.79
N ASN A 188 -18.91 -20.98 -8.10
CA ASN A 188 -17.69 -21.32 -8.88
C ASN A 188 -17.75 -20.86 -10.35
N GLU A 189 -18.93 -20.57 -10.91
CA GLU A 189 -19.14 -20.32 -12.34
C GLU A 189 -18.93 -18.85 -12.76
N ALA A 190 -18.79 -17.92 -11.80
CA ALA A 190 -18.80 -16.47 -12.07
C ALA A 190 -17.47 -15.76 -11.79
N LEU A 191 -16.33 -16.43 -11.91
CA LEU A 191 -15.00 -15.88 -11.61
C LEU A 191 -14.95 -15.11 -10.27
N GLY A 192 -15.69 -15.59 -9.26
CA GLY A 192 -15.78 -14.98 -7.93
C GLY A 192 -16.61 -13.69 -7.87
N ALA A 193 -17.28 -13.29 -8.94
CA ALA A 193 -18.13 -12.09 -8.95
C ALA A 193 -19.44 -12.29 -8.16
N GLU A 194 -19.93 -13.52 -8.08
CA GLU A 194 -21.16 -13.85 -7.38
C GLU A 194 -20.91 -14.67 -6.12
N TRP A 195 -21.50 -14.24 -5.04
CA TRP A 195 -21.53 -14.93 -3.76
C TRP A 195 -22.88 -14.75 -3.09
N GLU A 196 -23.18 -15.56 -2.09
CA GLU A 196 -24.40 -15.50 -1.33
C GLU A 196 -24.12 -15.67 0.18
N TYR A 197 -24.95 -15.03 1.01
CA TYR A 197 -24.93 -15.30 2.44
C TYR A 197 -25.79 -16.51 2.75
N LYS A 198 -25.23 -17.41 3.59
CA LYS A 198 -25.90 -18.61 4.12
C LYS A 198 -25.76 -18.68 5.63
N GLU A 199 -26.50 -19.58 6.24
CA GLU A 199 -26.25 -19.99 7.62
C GLU A 199 -24.88 -20.61 7.78
N ILE A 200 -24.28 -20.41 8.94
CA ILE A 200 -22.96 -21.00 9.26
C ILE A 200 -23.11 -22.52 9.28
N PRO A 201 -22.24 -23.26 8.58
CA PRO A 201 -22.23 -24.73 8.65
C PRO A 201 -22.12 -25.26 10.09
N ASP A 202 -22.81 -26.35 10.40
CA ASP A 202 -22.91 -26.85 11.77
C ASP A 202 -21.55 -27.20 12.38
N ASP A 203 -20.62 -27.72 11.57
CA ASP A 203 -19.24 -28.05 11.96
C ASP A 203 -18.37 -26.81 12.26
N LEU A 204 -18.78 -25.62 11.82
CA LEU A 204 -18.08 -24.35 12.04
C LEU A 204 -18.76 -23.47 13.09
N LYS A 205 -19.93 -23.83 13.60
CA LYS A 205 -20.64 -22.98 14.57
C LYS A 205 -19.86 -22.76 15.86
N GLU A 206 -19.28 -23.81 16.43
CA GLU A 206 -18.52 -23.73 17.69
C GLU A 206 -17.28 -22.83 17.54
N ILE A 207 -16.47 -23.06 16.52
CA ILE A 207 -15.25 -22.28 16.25
C ILE A 207 -15.59 -20.83 15.91
N SER A 208 -16.65 -20.61 15.14
CA SER A 208 -17.12 -19.27 14.81
C SER A 208 -17.60 -18.51 16.03
N GLN A 209 -18.34 -19.18 16.92
CA GLN A 209 -18.80 -18.56 18.17
C GLN A 209 -17.64 -18.22 19.09
N LYS A 210 -16.64 -19.09 19.20
CA LYS A 210 -15.42 -18.82 19.97
C LYS A 210 -14.73 -17.55 19.48
N TYR A 211 -14.40 -17.48 18.19
CA TYR A 211 -13.70 -16.31 17.62
C TYR A 211 -14.59 -15.07 17.59
N ARG A 212 -15.92 -15.21 17.47
CA ARG A 212 -16.85 -14.07 17.63
C ARG A 212 -16.77 -13.49 19.02
N THR A 213 -16.74 -14.29 20.05
CA THR A 213 -16.62 -13.83 21.44
C THR A 213 -15.30 -13.07 21.64
N GLU A 214 -14.18 -13.67 21.23
CA GLU A 214 -12.86 -13.02 21.28
C GLU A 214 -12.85 -11.69 20.51
N LEU A 215 -13.47 -11.65 19.32
CA LEU A 215 -13.57 -10.44 18.50
C LEU A 215 -14.36 -9.33 19.20
N VAL A 216 -15.51 -9.65 19.76
CA VAL A 216 -16.35 -8.66 20.45
C VAL A 216 -15.64 -8.13 21.69
N GLU A 217 -15.07 -9.01 22.51
CA GLU A 217 -14.34 -8.63 23.73
C GLU A 217 -13.19 -7.67 23.41
N MET A 218 -12.35 -8.02 22.44
CA MET A 218 -11.23 -7.16 22.03
C MET A 218 -11.69 -5.84 21.41
N ALA A 219 -12.78 -5.86 20.66
CA ALA A 219 -13.27 -4.65 19.98
C ALA A 219 -13.91 -3.66 20.96
N VAL A 220 -14.77 -4.13 21.89
CA VAL A 220 -15.48 -3.23 22.83
C VAL A 220 -14.54 -2.58 23.84
N GLU A 221 -13.33 -3.13 24.07
CA GLU A 221 -12.27 -2.46 24.85
C GLU A 221 -11.92 -1.06 24.33
N GLN A 222 -12.26 -0.76 23.06
CA GLN A 222 -11.98 0.54 22.43
C GLN A 222 -13.02 1.61 22.76
N ASP A 223 -14.14 1.26 23.40
CA ASP A 223 -15.23 2.18 23.73
C ASP A 223 -15.87 1.80 25.08
N GLU A 224 -15.71 2.68 26.07
CA GLU A 224 -16.19 2.45 27.44
C GLU A 224 -17.70 2.15 27.52
N LYS A 225 -18.52 2.82 26.69
CA LYS A 225 -19.98 2.63 26.71
C LYS A 225 -20.37 1.28 26.13
N LEU A 226 -19.69 0.86 25.03
CA LEU A 226 -19.94 -0.44 24.41
C LEU A 226 -19.39 -1.56 25.28
N MET A 227 -18.31 -1.34 26.01
CA MET A 227 -17.78 -2.29 26.99
C MET A 227 -18.78 -2.49 28.14
N GLU A 228 -19.35 -1.41 28.69
CA GLU A 228 -20.39 -1.47 29.72
C GLU A 228 -21.64 -2.19 29.21
N ALA A 229 -22.13 -1.88 28.02
CA ALA A 229 -23.26 -2.55 27.39
C ALA A 229 -23.03 -4.06 27.23
N TYR A 230 -21.83 -4.43 26.72
CA TYR A 230 -21.45 -5.84 26.60
C TYR A 230 -21.42 -6.58 27.93
N LEU A 231 -20.85 -5.97 28.98
CA LEU A 231 -20.81 -6.55 30.33
C LEU A 231 -22.22 -6.70 30.96
N ASN A 232 -23.17 -5.83 30.58
CA ASN A 232 -24.57 -5.93 30.98
C ASN A 232 -25.37 -6.98 30.19
N GLY A 233 -24.73 -7.62 29.16
CA GLY A 233 -25.35 -8.64 28.34
C GLY A 233 -26.11 -8.10 27.12
N ASP A 234 -25.93 -6.82 26.79
CA ASP A 234 -26.51 -6.23 25.60
C ASP A 234 -25.79 -6.73 24.32
N GLU A 235 -26.55 -6.92 23.26
CA GLU A 235 -26.00 -7.28 21.96
C GLU A 235 -25.34 -6.06 21.28
N ILE A 236 -24.08 -6.20 20.87
CA ILE A 236 -23.34 -5.14 20.16
C ILE A 236 -23.72 -5.16 18.68
N LYS A 237 -24.22 -4.03 18.19
CA LYS A 237 -24.61 -3.87 16.78
C LYS A 237 -23.41 -3.96 15.84
N GLU A 238 -23.64 -4.44 14.63
CA GLU A 238 -22.63 -4.56 13.56
C GLU A 238 -21.88 -3.24 13.31
N GLU A 239 -22.63 -2.13 13.19
CA GLU A 239 -22.06 -0.81 12.91
C GLU A 239 -21.11 -0.32 14.02
N ASP A 240 -21.45 -0.57 15.28
CA ASP A 240 -20.65 -0.16 16.43
C ASP A 240 -19.43 -1.06 16.56
N LEU A 241 -19.58 -2.35 16.26
CA LEU A 241 -18.47 -3.30 16.21
C LEU A 241 -17.45 -2.91 15.14
N ILE A 242 -17.90 -2.54 13.92
CA ILE A 242 -17.03 -2.05 12.85
C ILE A 242 -16.25 -0.80 13.28
N LYS A 243 -16.91 0.16 13.97
CA LYS A 243 -16.24 1.36 14.49
C LYS A 243 -15.17 1.01 15.53
N CYS A 244 -15.46 0.07 16.44
CA CYS A 244 -14.49 -0.40 17.43
C CYS A 244 -13.31 -1.12 16.78
N ILE A 245 -13.55 -1.99 15.79
CA ILE A 245 -12.48 -2.67 15.04
C ILE A 245 -11.60 -1.63 14.34
N ARG A 246 -12.21 -0.63 13.68
CA ARG A 246 -11.47 0.47 13.07
C ARG A 246 -10.60 1.19 14.10
N LYS A 247 -11.17 1.62 15.21
CA LYS A 247 -10.45 2.35 16.26
C LYS A 247 -9.27 1.54 16.82
N GLY A 248 -9.46 0.25 17.09
CA GLY A 248 -8.40 -0.63 17.57
C GLY A 248 -7.32 -0.91 16.52
N THR A 249 -7.67 -0.91 15.23
CA THR A 249 -6.70 -1.01 14.13
C THR A 249 -5.85 0.25 14.03
N LEU A 250 -6.47 1.43 14.13
CA LEU A 250 -5.80 2.72 14.01
C LEU A 250 -4.86 3.02 15.19
N ASN A 251 -5.20 2.57 16.39
CA ASN A 251 -4.38 2.77 17.59
C ASN A 251 -3.44 1.59 17.89
N PHE A 252 -3.33 0.62 16.98
CA PHE A 252 -2.45 -0.55 17.09
C PHE A 252 -2.78 -1.50 18.25
N SER A 253 -4.02 -1.50 18.75
CA SER A 253 -4.44 -2.43 19.81
C SER A 253 -4.46 -3.87 19.33
N PHE A 254 -4.79 -4.06 18.06
CA PHE A 254 -4.86 -5.37 17.39
C PHE A 254 -4.79 -5.22 15.86
N VAL A 255 -4.68 -6.33 15.16
CA VAL A 255 -4.63 -6.39 13.70
C VAL A 255 -5.73 -7.31 13.18
N PRO A 256 -6.72 -6.82 12.42
CA PRO A 256 -7.75 -7.65 11.80
C PRO A 256 -7.15 -8.69 10.85
N VAL A 257 -7.59 -9.94 10.95
CA VAL A 257 -7.14 -11.04 10.11
C VAL A 257 -8.28 -11.58 9.28
N LEU A 258 -8.13 -11.50 7.96
CA LEU A 258 -9.02 -12.01 6.94
C LEU A 258 -8.38 -13.21 6.23
N THR A 259 -9.15 -13.90 5.42
CA THR A 259 -8.69 -15.10 4.75
C THR A 259 -9.33 -15.33 3.39
N GLY A 260 -8.67 -16.15 2.55
CA GLY A 260 -9.18 -16.50 1.24
C GLY A 260 -8.16 -17.14 0.31
N SER A 261 -8.46 -17.08 -0.97
CA SER A 261 -7.57 -17.42 -2.07
C SER A 261 -7.78 -16.45 -3.22
N ALA A 262 -6.82 -15.55 -3.42
CA ALA A 262 -6.85 -14.62 -4.54
C ALA A 262 -6.86 -15.36 -5.87
N PHE A 263 -6.08 -16.44 -6.01
CA PHE A 263 -6.06 -17.27 -7.22
C PHE A 263 -7.41 -17.90 -7.54
N LYS A 264 -8.14 -18.37 -6.54
CA LYS A 264 -9.50 -18.92 -6.68
C LYS A 264 -10.60 -17.85 -6.63
N ASN A 265 -10.25 -16.57 -6.63
CA ASN A 265 -11.19 -15.45 -6.61
C ASN A 265 -12.13 -15.46 -5.38
N LYS A 266 -11.63 -15.88 -4.22
CA LYS A 266 -12.41 -15.97 -2.98
C LYS A 266 -11.80 -15.11 -1.89
N GLY A 267 -12.60 -14.27 -1.24
CA GLY A 267 -12.18 -13.44 -0.11
C GLY A 267 -11.67 -12.04 -0.48
N VAL A 268 -11.54 -11.69 -1.76
CA VAL A 268 -10.98 -10.39 -2.19
C VAL A 268 -11.97 -9.23 -1.99
N GLN A 269 -13.27 -9.44 -2.28
CA GLN A 269 -14.28 -8.40 -2.03
C GLN A 269 -14.41 -8.07 -0.53
N PRO A 270 -14.50 -9.05 0.39
CA PRO A 270 -14.43 -8.77 1.82
C PRO A 270 -13.14 -8.09 2.26
N LEU A 271 -12.01 -8.37 1.60
CA LEU A 271 -10.76 -7.65 1.85
C LEU A 271 -10.88 -6.17 1.47
N LEU A 272 -11.51 -5.85 0.33
CA LEU A 272 -11.80 -4.48 -0.07
C LEU A 272 -12.76 -3.78 0.90
N ASP A 273 -13.79 -4.49 1.39
CA ASP A 273 -14.68 -3.98 2.44
C ASP A 273 -13.90 -3.68 3.73
N ALA A 274 -12.98 -4.55 4.13
CA ALA A 274 -12.13 -4.36 5.29
C ALA A 274 -11.16 -3.18 5.13
N VAL A 275 -10.60 -2.96 3.94
CA VAL A 275 -9.79 -1.77 3.62
C VAL A 275 -10.60 -0.50 3.86
N VAL A 276 -11.83 -0.45 3.37
CA VAL A 276 -12.73 0.70 3.55
C VAL A 276 -13.10 0.89 5.03
N ASN A 277 -13.45 -0.20 5.71
CA ASN A 277 -14.01 -0.16 7.06
C ASN A 277 -12.94 0.04 8.15
N TYR A 278 -11.75 -0.54 8.00
CA TYR A 278 -10.78 -0.65 9.10
C TYR A 278 -9.52 0.18 8.91
N LEU A 279 -9.10 0.46 7.67
CA LEU A 279 -7.89 1.25 7.42
C LEU A 279 -8.15 2.76 7.44
N PRO A 280 -7.14 3.58 7.80
CA PRO A 280 -7.31 5.01 7.96
C PRO A 280 -7.54 5.74 6.63
N SER A 281 -8.17 6.89 6.75
CA SER A 281 -8.18 7.96 5.75
C SER A 281 -7.13 9.02 6.13
N PRO A 282 -6.78 9.95 5.23
CA PRO A 282 -5.94 11.10 5.59
C PRO A 282 -6.48 11.92 6.77
N VAL A 283 -7.81 11.97 6.94
CA VAL A 283 -8.44 12.66 8.08
C VAL A 283 -8.10 11.99 9.41
N ASP A 284 -8.02 10.67 9.46
CA ASP A 284 -7.66 9.93 10.67
C ASP A 284 -6.18 10.13 11.06
N ILE A 285 -5.31 10.35 10.07
CA ILE A 285 -3.89 10.67 10.30
C ILE A 285 -3.74 12.08 10.88
N GLY A 286 -4.61 13.01 10.45
CA GLY A 286 -4.71 14.37 10.98
C GLY A 286 -3.69 15.34 10.38
N SER A 287 -2.42 15.23 10.70
CA SER A 287 -1.35 16.11 10.19
C SER A 287 -0.04 15.36 10.03
N ILE A 288 0.85 15.94 9.23
CA ILE A 288 2.24 15.49 9.07
C ILE A 288 3.15 16.61 9.54
N SER A 289 4.13 16.26 10.36
CA SER A 289 5.13 17.21 10.83
C SER A 289 6.26 17.39 9.82
N GLY A 290 6.75 18.60 9.72
CA GLY A 290 7.95 18.99 8.98
C GLY A 290 8.64 20.14 9.67
N THR A 291 9.72 20.63 9.11
CA THR A 291 10.47 21.78 9.64
C THR A 291 10.38 22.96 8.66
N LYS A 292 10.36 24.17 9.17
CA LYS A 292 10.44 25.37 8.35
C LYS A 292 11.84 25.46 7.74
N LEU A 293 11.94 25.74 6.46
CA LEU A 293 13.23 25.86 5.79
C LEU A 293 14.08 26.95 6.45
N GLY A 294 15.31 26.59 6.82
CA GLY A 294 16.28 27.52 7.46
C GLY A 294 16.06 27.72 8.97
N SER A 295 15.18 26.97 9.61
CA SER A 295 15.01 26.96 11.07
C SER A 295 14.78 25.53 11.58
N GLU A 296 14.81 25.34 12.90
CA GLU A 296 14.45 24.10 13.56
C GLU A 296 12.96 24.09 14.00
N ASP A 297 12.20 25.10 13.60
CA ASP A 297 10.78 25.22 13.96
C ASP A 297 9.96 24.12 13.29
N GLU A 298 9.28 23.31 14.09
CA GLU A 298 8.34 22.32 13.59
C GLU A 298 7.06 22.98 13.07
N VAL A 299 6.55 22.46 11.97
CA VAL A 299 5.31 22.90 11.34
C VAL A 299 4.44 21.70 11.05
N ASP A 300 3.20 21.73 11.51
CA ASP A 300 2.21 20.69 11.21
C ASP A 300 1.43 21.04 9.94
N MET A 301 1.51 20.15 8.95
CA MET A 301 0.76 20.26 7.72
C MET A 301 -0.50 19.41 7.82
N LYS A 302 -1.65 20.09 7.86
CA LYS A 302 -2.97 19.44 7.86
C LYS A 302 -3.41 19.11 6.46
N PHE A 303 -4.12 18.01 6.31
CA PHE A 303 -4.73 17.61 5.03
C PHE A 303 -5.91 18.52 4.66
N GLU A 304 -5.62 19.77 4.33
CA GLU A 304 -6.59 20.81 3.94
C GLU A 304 -6.23 21.39 2.58
N ASP A 305 -7.21 21.48 1.66
CA ASP A 305 -7.00 22.01 0.30
C ASP A 305 -6.67 23.49 0.29
N SER A 306 -7.12 24.24 1.30
CA SER A 306 -6.88 25.69 1.46
C SER A 306 -5.55 26.03 2.11
N ALA A 307 -4.83 25.05 2.66
CA ALA A 307 -3.52 25.28 3.27
C ALA A 307 -2.42 25.50 2.20
N PRO A 308 -1.25 26.06 2.57
CA PRO A 308 -0.11 26.11 1.68
C PRO A 308 0.26 24.73 1.14
N PHE A 309 0.63 24.65 -0.14
CA PHE A 309 0.97 23.38 -0.78
C PHE A 309 2.22 22.76 -0.16
N SER A 310 2.13 21.48 0.17
CA SER A 310 3.28 20.63 0.54
C SER A 310 3.11 19.20 0.05
N ALA A 311 4.16 18.61 -0.47
CA ALA A 311 4.18 17.25 -0.99
C ALA A 311 5.57 16.61 -0.86
N LEU A 312 5.60 15.29 -0.75
CA LEU A 312 6.81 14.49 -0.78
C LEU A 312 6.94 13.77 -2.12
N ALA A 313 8.06 13.97 -2.81
CA ALA A 313 8.44 13.17 -3.96
C ALA A 313 9.00 11.83 -3.46
N PHE A 314 8.20 10.78 -3.54
CA PHE A 314 8.59 9.47 -2.98
C PHE A 314 9.15 8.50 -4.02
N LYS A 315 8.97 8.79 -5.31
CA LYS A 315 9.50 7.99 -6.40
C LYS A 315 9.71 8.83 -7.66
N VAL A 316 10.83 8.60 -8.34
CA VAL A 316 11.06 9.07 -9.71
C VAL A 316 11.17 7.85 -10.61
N ALA A 317 10.53 7.89 -11.77
CA ALA A 317 10.60 6.85 -12.79
C ALA A 317 10.79 7.47 -14.17
N ASN A 318 11.54 6.82 -15.05
CA ASN A 318 11.70 7.26 -16.43
C ASN A 318 10.72 6.50 -17.33
N ASP A 319 9.86 7.27 -17.98
CA ASP A 319 8.88 6.75 -18.93
C ASP A 319 9.36 7.01 -20.37
N PRO A 320 9.31 6.01 -21.27
CA PRO A 320 9.78 6.15 -22.64
C PRO A 320 9.07 7.25 -23.45
N PHE A 321 7.82 7.57 -23.09
CA PHE A 321 6.97 8.48 -23.84
C PHE A 321 6.83 9.85 -23.21
N VAL A 322 6.84 9.92 -21.89
CA VAL A 322 6.60 11.17 -21.11
C VAL A 322 7.91 11.74 -20.56
N GLY A 323 8.95 10.92 -20.48
CA GLY A 323 10.20 11.28 -19.81
C GLY A 323 10.15 11.03 -18.31
N SER A 324 10.83 11.84 -17.52
CA SER A 324 10.86 11.68 -16.07
C SER A 324 9.49 11.99 -15.43
N LEU A 325 8.98 11.03 -14.67
CA LEU A 325 7.77 11.11 -13.87
C LEU A 325 8.15 11.14 -12.39
N THR A 326 7.74 12.16 -11.67
CA THR A 326 7.91 12.28 -10.22
C THR A 326 6.59 11.97 -9.52
N PHE A 327 6.53 10.87 -8.80
CA PHE A 327 5.38 10.51 -7.98
C PHE A 327 5.42 11.27 -6.66
N ILE A 328 4.35 11.95 -6.36
CA ILE A 328 4.22 12.76 -5.14
C ILE A 328 3.03 12.34 -4.30
N ARG A 329 3.17 12.43 -2.99
CA ARG A 329 2.08 12.44 -2.02
C ARG A 329 1.86 13.88 -1.57
N ILE A 330 0.65 14.40 -1.79
CA ILE A 330 0.27 15.73 -1.35
C ILE A 330 -0.26 15.65 0.09
N TYR A 331 0.35 16.41 1.00
CA TYR A 331 -0.05 16.47 2.40
C TYR A 331 -0.94 17.68 2.69
N SER A 332 -0.68 18.82 2.06
CA SER A 332 -1.50 20.01 2.23
C SER A 332 -1.62 20.81 0.93
N GLY A 333 -2.65 21.60 0.84
CA GLY A 333 -2.88 22.51 -0.28
C GLY A 333 -3.33 21.84 -1.58
N THR A 334 -3.26 22.62 -2.63
CA THR A 334 -3.70 22.24 -3.99
C THR A 334 -2.64 22.65 -5.00
N ILE A 335 -2.41 21.79 -5.99
CA ILE A 335 -1.49 22.04 -7.10
C ILE A 335 -2.24 21.99 -8.44
N LYS A 336 -1.85 22.84 -9.40
CA LYS A 336 -2.42 22.88 -10.75
C LYS A 336 -1.36 22.66 -11.81
N THR A 337 -1.75 22.07 -12.93
CA THR A 337 -0.89 21.96 -14.11
C THR A 337 -0.40 23.33 -14.57
N GLY A 338 0.88 23.44 -14.86
CA GLY A 338 1.50 24.69 -15.33
C GLY A 338 1.95 25.66 -14.23
N THR A 339 1.66 25.35 -12.94
CA THR A 339 2.14 26.16 -11.82
C THR A 339 3.60 25.89 -11.49
N ALA A 340 4.25 26.86 -10.85
CA ALA A 340 5.55 26.69 -10.25
C ALA A 340 5.41 26.05 -8.87
N VAL A 341 6.35 25.19 -8.51
CA VAL A 341 6.52 24.60 -7.17
C VAL A 341 7.95 24.86 -6.70
N PHE A 342 8.10 25.05 -5.43
CA PHE A 342 9.41 25.23 -4.82
C PHE A 342 9.92 23.89 -4.26
N ASN A 343 11.06 23.43 -4.77
CA ASN A 343 11.77 22.29 -4.24
C ASN A 343 12.66 22.79 -3.07
N SER A 344 12.17 22.64 -1.85
CA SER A 344 12.90 23.11 -0.65
C SER A 344 14.17 22.32 -0.36
N SER A 345 14.26 21.07 -0.79
CA SER A 345 15.48 20.25 -0.64
C SER A 345 16.63 20.73 -1.53
N LYS A 346 16.35 21.43 -2.62
CA LYS A 346 17.34 21.99 -3.57
C LYS A 346 17.30 23.52 -3.64
N GLU A 347 16.38 24.15 -2.93
CA GLU A 347 16.14 25.59 -2.94
C GLU A 347 15.94 26.14 -4.37
N LYS A 348 15.21 25.39 -5.19
CA LYS A 348 14.94 25.72 -6.58
C LYS A 348 13.46 25.68 -6.89
N GLU A 349 13.03 26.62 -7.74
CA GLU A 349 11.70 26.65 -8.31
C GLU A 349 11.65 25.80 -9.60
N GLU A 350 10.65 24.93 -9.71
CA GLU A 350 10.42 24.08 -10.87
C GLU A 350 8.99 24.22 -11.37
N ARG A 351 8.77 24.00 -12.64
CA ARG A 351 7.44 24.11 -13.24
C ARG A 351 6.83 22.74 -13.51
N VAL A 352 5.62 22.53 -13.04
CA VAL A 352 4.82 21.33 -13.33
C VAL A 352 4.33 21.38 -14.77
N GLY A 353 4.81 20.49 -15.63
CA GLY A 353 4.39 20.40 -17.02
C GLY A 353 3.02 19.73 -17.13
N ARG A 354 2.93 18.46 -16.79
CA ARG A 354 1.70 17.64 -16.79
C ARG A 354 1.52 16.99 -15.44
N MET A 355 0.28 16.74 -15.06
CA MET A 355 -0.07 15.91 -13.92
C MET A 355 -0.87 14.70 -14.39
N LEU A 356 -0.53 13.54 -13.88
CA LEU A 356 -1.10 12.28 -14.29
C LEU A 356 -1.65 11.53 -13.07
N LEU A 357 -2.87 11.06 -13.19
CA LEU A 357 -3.41 10.04 -12.32
C LEU A 357 -3.13 8.67 -12.94
N MET A 358 -2.51 7.80 -12.17
CA MET A 358 -2.14 6.47 -12.64
C MET A 358 -3.28 5.49 -12.37
N HIS A 359 -3.67 4.74 -13.39
CA HIS A 359 -4.67 3.70 -13.34
C HIS A 359 -4.08 2.43 -13.96
N ALA A 360 -3.36 1.66 -13.16
CA ALA A 360 -2.67 0.48 -13.68
C ALA A 360 -1.81 0.84 -14.92
N ASN A 361 -2.16 0.34 -16.12
CA ASN A 361 -1.45 0.63 -17.37
C ASN A 361 -1.93 1.89 -18.10
N SER A 362 -2.97 2.57 -17.60
CA SER A 362 -3.50 3.77 -18.21
C SER A 362 -3.13 5.02 -17.41
N ARG A 363 -3.03 6.14 -18.11
CA ARG A 363 -2.70 7.46 -17.55
C ARG A 363 -3.82 8.42 -17.89
N GLU A 364 -4.26 9.15 -16.90
CA GLU A 364 -5.25 10.21 -17.07
C GLU A 364 -4.60 11.56 -16.77
N ASP A 365 -4.67 12.49 -17.73
CA ASP A 365 -4.22 13.86 -17.50
C ASP A 365 -5.22 14.58 -16.59
N ILE A 366 -4.72 15.08 -15.47
CA ILE A 366 -5.50 15.86 -14.52
C ILE A 366 -4.99 17.32 -14.47
N LYS A 367 -5.89 18.25 -14.22
CA LYS A 367 -5.57 19.68 -14.16
C LYS A 367 -5.24 20.18 -12.75
N GLU A 368 -5.71 19.48 -11.75
CA GLU A 368 -5.63 19.86 -10.35
C GLU A 368 -5.55 18.62 -9.47
N ALA A 369 -4.73 18.66 -8.44
CA ALA A 369 -4.62 17.66 -7.40
C ALA A 369 -4.59 18.32 -6.02
N ASN A 370 -5.08 17.63 -5.00
CA ASN A 370 -5.40 18.20 -3.70
C ASN A 370 -4.73 17.41 -2.57
N ALA A 371 -4.77 17.97 -1.36
CA ALA A 371 -4.28 17.28 -0.15
C ALA A 371 -4.81 15.84 -0.07
N GLY A 372 -3.97 14.87 0.26
CA GLY A 372 -4.32 13.44 0.32
C GLY A 372 -4.17 12.68 -1.01
N ASP A 373 -3.98 13.36 -2.15
CA ASP A 373 -3.79 12.72 -3.43
C ASP A 373 -2.37 12.13 -3.59
N ILE A 374 -2.30 11.05 -4.37
CA ILE A 374 -1.06 10.50 -4.92
C ILE A 374 -1.13 10.66 -6.43
N VAL A 375 -0.20 11.41 -7.02
CA VAL A 375 -0.17 11.74 -8.44
C VAL A 375 1.24 11.73 -8.99
N ALA A 376 1.39 11.63 -10.32
CA ALA A 376 2.66 11.74 -10.99
C ALA A 376 2.78 13.11 -11.69
N LEU A 377 3.90 13.78 -11.49
CA LEU A 377 4.24 15.05 -12.14
C LEU A 377 5.28 14.82 -13.24
N ALA A 378 5.05 15.39 -14.41
CA ALA A 378 6.04 15.42 -15.49
C ALA A 378 6.61 16.84 -15.64
N GLY A 379 7.88 16.90 -16.04
CA GLY A 379 8.56 18.16 -16.34
C GLY A 379 9.46 18.71 -15.23
N LEU A 380 9.52 18.05 -14.08
CA LEU A 380 10.49 18.37 -13.04
C LEU A 380 11.88 17.85 -13.44
N LYS A 381 12.91 18.68 -13.31
CA LYS A 381 14.28 18.37 -13.78
C LYS A 381 15.28 18.16 -12.65
N SER A 382 15.07 18.80 -11.51
CA SER A 382 15.98 18.80 -10.37
C SER A 382 15.43 18.01 -9.19
N THR A 383 14.17 17.61 -9.24
CA THR A 383 13.52 16.84 -8.17
C THR A 383 13.88 15.37 -8.31
N ILE A 384 14.39 14.80 -7.22
CA ILE A 384 14.66 13.37 -7.06
C ILE A 384 13.83 12.79 -5.92
N THR A 385 13.88 11.48 -5.74
CA THR A 385 13.21 10.77 -4.64
C THR A 385 13.68 11.32 -3.28
N GLY A 386 12.74 11.55 -2.38
CA GLY A 386 12.97 12.09 -1.04
C GLY A 386 12.88 13.63 -0.93
N HIS A 387 12.79 14.34 -2.06
CA HIS A 387 12.67 15.80 -2.02
C HIS A 387 11.27 16.27 -1.60
N THR A 388 11.25 17.42 -0.92
CA THR A 388 10.01 18.11 -0.58
C THR A 388 9.69 19.17 -1.63
N LEU A 389 8.45 19.18 -2.10
CA LEU A 389 7.87 20.22 -2.95
C LEU A 389 6.85 21.02 -2.15
N CYS A 390 6.93 22.32 -2.18
CA CYS A 390 6.05 23.18 -1.39
C CYS A 390 5.75 24.51 -2.08
N ASP A 391 4.95 25.34 -1.39
CA ASP A 391 4.73 26.73 -1.73
C ASP A 391 5.99 27.53 -1.41
N LYS A 392 6.42 28.41 -2.32
CA LYS A 392 7.60 29.26 -2.17
C LYS A 392 7.50 30.25 -1.02
N ASP A 393 6.30 30.75 -0.75
CA ASP A 393 6.06 31.72 0.31
C ASP A 393 5.97 31.07 1.70
N ASN A 394 5.80 29.75 1.73
CA ASN A 394 5.72 28.95 2.94
C ASN A 394 6.66 27.72 2.83
N PRO A 395 7.98 27.93 2.75
CA PRO A 395 8.91 26.83 2.50
C PRO A 395 9.05 25.93 3.72
N VAL A 396 8.79 24.64 3.51
CA VAL A 396 8.89 23.59 4.51
C VAL A 396 9.76 22.43 4.01
N LEU A 397 10.38 21.72 4.94
CA LEU A 397 11.05 20.45 4.70
C LEU A 397 10.29 19.35 5.43
N LEU A 398 9.80 18.39 4.70
CA LEU A 398 9.30 17.15 5.27
C LEU A 398 10.47 16.32 5.77
N GLU A 399 10.21 15.47 6.75
CA GLU A 399 11.23 14.56 7.27
C GLU A 399 11.91 13.80 6.10
N PRO A 400 13.25 13.88 5.97
CA PRO A 400 13.95 13.25 4.86
C PRO A 400 13.81 11.73 4.91
N MET A 401 13.89 11.12 3.74
CA MET A 401 14.06 9.68 3.64
C MET A 401 15.52 9.34 3.91
N GLU A 402 15.75 8.37 4.79
CA GLU A 402 17.09 7.82 5.01
C GLU A 402 17.37 6.79 3.91
N PHE A 403 18.50 6.93 3.24
CA PHE A 403 18.98 5.96 2.25
C PHE A 403 20.24 5.29 2.78
N PRO A 404 20.29 3.94 2.80
CA PRO A 404 21.50 3.22 3.17
C PRO A 404 22.62 3.51 2.17
N GLU A 405 23.85 3.46 2.65
CA GLU A 405 25.00 3.56 1.77
C GLU A 405 25.16 2.29 0.92
N PRO A 406 25.60 2.43 -0.34
CA PRO A 406 25.88 1.28 -1.19
C PRO A 406 26.95 0.37 -0.55
N VAL A 407 26.71 -0.94 -0.59
CA VAL A 407 27.63 -1.95 -0.05
C VAL A 407 28.43 -2.69 -1.14
N ILE A 408 28.09 -2.46 -2.40
CA ILE A 408 28.73 -3.08 -3.58
C ILE A 408 29.09 -1.98 -4.56
N GLU A 409 30.30 -2.05 -5.11
CA GLU A 409 30.76 -1.19 -6.20
C GLU A 409 31.12 -2.07 -7.42
N ILE A 410 30.76 -1.59 -8.61
CA ILE A 410 31.03 -2.27 -9.88
C ILE A 410 31.61 -1.24 -10.84
N ALA A 411 32.79 -1.51 -11.38
CA ALA A 411 33.37 -0.71 -12.44
C ALA A 411 32.66 -1.02 -13.77
N VAL A 412 32.27 0.01 -14.48
CA VAL A 412 31.62 -0.09 -15.81
C VAL A 412 32.41 0.71 -16.82
N GLU A 413 32.58 0.13 -18.03
CA GLU A 413 33.27 0.78 -19.16
C GLU A 413 32.40 0.67 -20.42
N PRO A 414 32.33 1.73 -21.23
CA PRO A 414 31.62 1.66 -22.50
C PRO A 414 32.41 0.80 -23.50
N LYS A 415 31.71 -0.01 -24.30
CA LYS A 415 32.33 -0.83 -25.35
C LYS A 415 32.95 0.01 -26.48
N THR A 416 32.37 1.17 -26.73
CA THR A 416 32.84 2.11 -27.75
C THR A 416 32.80 3.55 -27.22
N LYS A 417 33.60 4.44 -27.83
CA LYS A 417 33.56 5.88 -27.48
C LYS A 417 32.18 6.51 -27.74
N ALA A 418 31.43 6.03 -28.71
CA ALA A 418 30.09 6.50 -29.01
C ALA A 418 29.07 6.10 -27.92
N ASP A 419 29.35 5.06 -27.14
CA ASP A 419 28.49 4.59 -26.07
C ASP A 419 28.77 5.32 -24.74
N GLN A 420 29.88 6.07 -24.64
CA GLN A 420 30.27 6.77 -23.42
C GLN A 420 29.24 7.83 -23.01
N GLU A 421 28.75 8.62 -23.95
CA GLU A 421 27.73 9.63 -23.70
C GLU A 421 26.40 8.98 -23.28
N LYS A 422 25.98 7.93 -23.96
CA LYS A 422 24.78 7.16 -23.63
C LYS A 422 24.87 6.49 -22.26
N MET A 423 26.04 5.97 -21.90
CA MET A 423 26.30 5.38 -20.59
C MET A 423 26.17 6.44 -19.50
N GLY A 424 26.78 7.63 -19.69
CA GLY A 424 26.66 8.74 -18.74
C GLY A 424 25.20 9.18 -18.53
N GLU A 425 24.42 9.30 -19.61
CA GLU A 425 22.99 9.60 -19.50
C GLU A 425 22.21 8.51 -18.79
N ALA A 426 22.47 7.24 -19.08
CA ALA A 426 21.79 6.11 -18.45
C ALA A 426 22.09 6.03 -16.95
N LEU A 427 23.37 6.17 -16.55
CA LEU A 427 23.79 6.19 -15.17
C LEU A 427 23.17 7.40 -14.41
N GLY A 428 23.12 8.57 -15.05
CA GLY A 428 22.45 9.75 -14.48
C GLY A 428 20.95 9.54 -14.25
N ARG A 429 20.27 8.83 -15.14
CA ARG A 429 18.83 8.46 -14.95
C ARG A 429 18.67 7.48 -13.79
N LEU A 430 19.49 6.45 -13.70
CA LEU A 430 19.45 5.50 -12.59
C LEU A 430 19.70 6.18 -11.23
N ALA A 431 20.68 7.10 -11.16
CA ALA A 431 20.95 7.88 -9.96
C ALA A 431 19.80 8.84 -9.57
N ALA A 432 19.01 9.30 -10.53
CA ALA A 432 17.81 10.11 -10.25
C ALA A 432 16.63 9.25 -9.74
N GLU A 433 16.52 8.02 -10.20
CA GLU A 433 15.50 7.08 -9.75
C GLU A 433 15.80 6.51 -8.38
N ASP A 434 17.06 6.13 -8.13
CA ASP A 434 17.51 5.52 -6.90
C ASP A 434 18.60 6.33 -6.21
N PRO A 435 18.30 7.07 -5.14
CA PRO A 435 19.29 7.85 -4.37
C PRO A 435 20.38 7.01 -3.69
N SER A 436 20.17 5.70 -3.54
CA SER A 436 21.23 4.79 -3.05
C SER A 436 22.23 4.42 -4.16
N PHE A 437 21.85 4.62 -5.43
CA PHE A 437 22.73 4.39 -6.57
C PHE A 437 23.65 5.60 -6.77
N ARG A 438 24.94 5.41 -6.51
CA ARG A 438 25.95 6.47 -6.65
C ARG A 438 26.85 6.18 -7.83
N VAL A 439 27.17 7.21 -8.59
CA VAL A 439 28.12 7.15 -9.70
C VAL A 439 29.33 7.96 -9.32
N THR A 440 30.49 7.33 -9.26
CA THR A 440 31.78 7.95 -8.96
C THR A 440 32.77 7.59 -10.06
N SER A 441 33.73 8.46 -10.29
CA SER A 441 34.88 8.14 -11.15
C SER A 441 36.11 8.05 -10.29
N ASP A 442 36.83 6.95 -10.43
CA ASP A 442 38.10 6.75 -9.72
C ASP A 442 39.17 7.68 -10.34
N GLU A 443 39.79 8.51 -9.53
CA GLU A 443 40.79 9.49 -9.99
C GLU A 443 42.10 8.83 -10.49
N GLU A 444 42.43 7.64 -9.97
CA GLU A 444 43.68 6.94 -10.34
C GLU A 444 43.51 6.12 -11.62
N SER A 445 42.42 5.36 -11.74
CA SER A 445 42.18 4.49 -12.90
C SER A 445 41.36 5.17 -14.01
N GLY A 446 40.63 6.24 -13.73
CA GLY A 446 39.68 6.89 -14.62
C GLY A 446 38.44 6.05 -14.94
N GLN A 447 38.20 4.96 -14.19
CA GLN A 447 37.03 4.10 -14.31
C GLN A 447 35.82 4.75 -13.64
N THR A 448 34.65 4.48 -14.21
CA THR A 448 33.36 4.90 -13.61
C THR A 448 32.72 3.75 -12.88
#